data_830f2cd02b01c9d43a9bd771e54b4120
#
_entry.id   830f2cd02b01c9d43a9bd771e54b4120
#
_cell.length_a   1.000
_cell.length_b   1.000
_cell.length_c   1.000
_cell.angle_alpha   90.00
_cell.angle_beta   90.00
_cell.angle_gamma   90.00
#
_symmetry.space_group_name_H-M   'P 1'
#
loop_
_entity.id
_entity.type
_entity.pdbx_description
1 polymer ?
#
loop_
_entity_poly.entity_id
_entity_poly.type
_entity_poly.pdbx_seq_one_letter_code
_entity_poly.pdbx_strand_id
1 'polypeptide(L)'
;MELYERNYVLVRLLAPGLKGLGEGVHCSSPRDLLPLELSRVVHDRYTTTFNLTYRFDTKTQSTGHRAEREPDLNIRLYHDARTCEVMSGLLPGCSSEPRRVRDLNEGWRLNRFLERWLGYCLRQGHGFGRTHQHDPVDAHPVGDRVCP
;
A
#
# COMPACT_ATOMS: atom_id res chain seq x y z
N MET A 1 10.10 20.01 -4.47
CA MET A 1 9.69 18.66 -4.86
C MET A 1 8.20 18.60 -4.99
N GLU A 2 7.73 18.11 -6.10
CA GLU A 2 6.33 18.07 -6.32
C GLU A 2 5.66 16.89 -5.69
N LEU A 3 4.35 16.93 -5.64
CA LEU A 3 3.57 15.89 -4.95
C LEU A 3 3.89 14.49 -5.46
N TYR A 4 3.93 14.32 -6.78
CA TYR A 4 4.15 12.99 -7.33
C TYR A 4 5.56 12.49 -7.04
N GLU A 5 6.52 13.38 -6.97
CA GLU A 5 7.87 13.00 -6.61
C GLU A 5 7.97 12.65 -5.13
N ARG A 6 7.27 13.40 -4.28
CA ARG A 6 7.28 13.08 -2.86
C ARG A 6 6.65 11.71 -2.62
N ASN A 7 5.59 11.41 -3.34
CA ASN A 7 4.95 10.11 -3.17
C ASN A 7 5.87 8.99 -3.61
N TYR A 8 6.67 9.21 -4.64
CA TYR A 8 7.62 8.20 -5.06
C TYR A 8 8.62 7.94 -3.92
N VAL A 9 9.14 8.98 -3.30
CA VAL A 9 10.08 8.82 -2.21
C VAL A 9 9.42 8.08 -1.05
N LEU A 10 8.18 8.44 -0.72
CA LEU A 10 7.50 7.82 0.39
C LEU A 10 7.24 6.33 0.13
N VAL A 11 6.88 5.97 -1.09
CA VAL A 11 6.67 4.57 -1.41
C VAL A 11 8.00 3.82 -1.32
N ARG A 12 9.10 4.43 -1.78
CA ARG A 12 10.38 3.75 -1.69
C ARG A 12 10.85 3.60 -0.24
N LEU A 13 10.46 4.52 0.63
CA LEU A 13 10.77 4.35 2.04
C LEU A 13 9.91 3.25 2.65
N LEU A 14 8.65 3.15 2.25
CA LEU A 14 7.77 2.14 2.79
C LEU A 14 8.15 0.76 2.26
N ALA A 15 8.54 0.67 1.02
CA ALA A 15 8.88 -0.60 0.39
C ALA A 15 10.23 -0.49 -0.32
N PRO A 16 11.32 -0.47 0.43
CA PRO A 16 12.63 -0.31 -0.18
C PRO A 16 12.98 -1.44 -1.13
N GLY A 17 12.44 -2.63 -0.87
CA GLY A 17 12.70 -3.74 -1.75
C GLY A 17 11.61 -3.98 -2.78
N LEU A 18 10.87 -2.95 -3.14
CA LEU A 18 9.71 -3.12 -4.00
C LEU A 18 10.03 -3.86 -5.29
N LYS A 19 11.16 -3.59 -5.90
CA LYS A 19 11.47 -4.24 -7.15
C LYS A 19 11.67 -5.72 -7.01
N GLY A 20 11.94 -6.19 -5.83
CA GLY A 20 12.12 -7.62 -5.59
C GLY A 20 10.87 -8.32 -5.11
N LEU A 21 9.78 -7.60 -4.92
CA LEU A 21 8.57 -8.24 -4.44
C LEU A 21 7.90 -8.96 -5.59
N GLY A 22 7.52 -10.18 -5.36
CA GLY A 22 6.85 -10.95 -6.39
C GLY A 22 5.36 -10.80 -6.32
N GLU A 23 4.68 -11.60 -7.11
CA GLU A 23 3.25 -11.61 -7.09
C GLU A 23 2.80 -12.13 -5.76
N GLY A 24 1.60 -11.88 -5.41
CA GLY A 24 1.06 -12.36 -4.17
C GLY A 24 0.77 -11.22 -3.22
N VAL A 25 0.50 -11.55 -2.00
CA VAL A 25 0.10 -10.59 -1.01
C VAL A 25 1.21 -10.43 -0.01
N HIS A 26 1.62 -9.19 0.21
CA HIS A 26 2.66 -8.89 1.19
C HIS A 26 2.02 -8.09 2.33
N CYS A 27 2.37 -8.41 3.55
CA CYS A 27 1.78 -7.73 4.68
C CYS A 27 2.76 -7.03 5.55
N SER A 28 2.35 -5.94 6.12
CA SER A 28 3.12 -5.26 7.14
C SER A 28 2.22 -5.14 8.36
N SER A 29 2.58 -5.79 9.45
CA SER A 29 1.75 -5.82 10.63
C SER A 29 2.53 -5.43 11.87
N PRO A 30 2.76 -4.16 12.07
CA PRO A 30 3.40 -3.74 13.32
C PRO A 30 2.48 -4.06 14.48
N ARG A 31 3.07 -4.21 15.66
CA ARG A 31 2.30 -4.63 16.78
C ARG A 31 1.13 -3.74 17.07
N ASP A 32 -0.01 -4.29 17.31
CA ASP A 32 -1.21 -3.57 17.70
C ASP A 32 -1.74 -2.60 16.64
N LEU A 33 -1.38 -2.79 15.41
CA LEU A 33 -1.89 -1.92 14.37
C LEU A 33 -2.55 -2.74 13.28
N LEU A 34 -3.39 -2.11 12.51
CA LEU A 34 -4.04 -2.78 11.42
C LEU A 34 -3.00 -3.22 10.40
N PRO A 35 -3.11 -4.41 9.89
CA PRO A 35 -2.18 -4.85 8.87
C PRO A 35 -2.35 -4.04 7.59
N LEU A 36 -1.24 -3.70 6.97
CA LEU A 36 -1.22 -3.01 5.70
C LEU A 36 -0.87 -4.06 4.66
N GLU A 37 -1.64 -4.13 3.59
CA GLU A 37 -1.46 -5.16 2.59
C GLU A 37 -1.05 -4.57 1.26
N LEU A 38 -0.01 -5.11 0.68
CA LEU A 38 0.48 -4.69 -0.63
C LEU A 38 0.35 -5.90 -1.54
N SER A 39 -0.37 -5.75 -2.64
CA SER A 39 -0.65 -6.89 -3.49
C SER A 39 -0.72 -6.50 -4.95
N ARG A 40 -0.92 -7.46 -5.80
CA ARG A 40 -1.08 -7.26 -7.24
C ARG A 40 0.12 -6.51 -7.83
N VAL A 41 1.30 -6.94 -7.47
CA VAL A 41 2.51 -6.27 -7.93
C VAL A 41 2.78 -6.68 -9.37
N VAL A 42 2.92 -5.69 -10.25
CA VAL A 42 3.24 -5.93 -11.64
C VAL A 42 4.44 -5.08 -11.98
N HIS A 43 5.51 -5.71 -12.43
CA HIS A 43 6.72 -5.01 -12.81
C HIS A 43 6.83 -4.95 -14.32
N ASP A 44 6.95 -3.76 -14.84
CA ASP A 44 7.24 -3.57 -16.24
C ASP A 44 8.61 -2.93 -16.35
N ARG A 45 9.05 -2.66 -17.54
CA ARG A 45 10.41 -2.20 -17.73
C ARG A 45 10.72 -0.94 -16.93
N TYR A 46 9.82 0.01 -16.93
CA TYR A 46 10.08 1.28 -16.25
C TYR A 46 9.08 1.59 -15.14
N THR A 47 8.16 0.70 -14.89
CA THR A 47 7.10 0.99 -13.92
C THR A 47 6.87 -0.20 -13.00
N THR A 48 6.33 0.08 -11.84
CA THR A 48 5.82 -0.96 -10.95
C THR A 48 4.45 -0.51 -10.50
N THR A 49 3.47 -1.40 -10.60
CA THR A 49 2.11 -1.11 -10.19
C THR A 49 1.72 -2.07 -9.08
N PHE A 50 1.02 -1.58 -8.08
CA PHE A 50 0.59 -2.43 -6.98
C PHE A 50 -0.64 -1.84 -6.30
N ASN A 51 -1.30 -2.66 -5.49
CA ASN A 51 -2.41 -2.18 -4.67
C ASN A 51 -1.97 -2.06 -3.23
N LEU A 52 -2.46 -1.06 -2.54
CA LEU A 52 -2.16 -0.86 -1.13
C LEU A 52 -3.48 -0.64 -0.40
N THR A 53 -3.71 -1.40 0.66
CA THR A 53 -4.94 -1.31 1.41
C THR A 53 -4.72 -1.76 2.85
N TYR A 54 -5.60 -1.34 3.76
CA TYR A 54 -5.60 -1.90 5.09
C TYR A 54 -6.43 -3.17 5.08
N ARG A 55 -6.10 -4.09 5.97
CA ARG A 55 -6.87 -5.28 6.10
C ARG A 55 -7.55 -5.28 7.43
N PHE A 56 -8.84 -5.30 7.45
CA PHE A 56 -9.59 -5.33 8.69
C PHE A 56 -10.00 -6.75 8.98
N ASP A 57 -10.11 -7.07 10.26
CA ASP A 57 -10.49 -8.40 10.65
C ASP A 57 -11.98 -8.54 10.46
N THR A 58 -12.38 -9.38 9.53
CA THR A 58 -13.77 -9.51 9.26
C THR A 58 -14.52 -10.18 10.38
N LYS A 59 -13.84 -10.82 11.28
CA LYS A 59 -14.55 -11.48 12.33
C LYS A 59 -15.17 -10.50 13.31
N THR A 60 -14.63 -9.34 13.42
CA THR A 60 -15.18 -8.39 14.36
C THR A 60 -16.19 -7.51 13.69
N GLN A 61 -16.46 -7.69 12.40
CA GLN A 61 -17.37 -6.86 11.78
C GLN A 61 -18.58 -7.59 11.50
N SER A 62 -19.57 -7.44 12.26
CA SER A 62 -20.77 -8.19 12.05
C SER A 62 -21.56 -7.69 10.89
N THR A 63 -21.28 -6.57 10.38
CA THR A 63 -22.13 -6.06 9.33
C THR A 63 -21.75 -6.56 7.98
N GLY A 64 -20.62 -7.11 7.82
CA GLY A 64 -20.27 -7.66 6.55
C GLY A 64 -20.07 -6.69 5.43
N HIS A 65 -19.87 -5.46 5.73
CA HIS A 65 -19.67 -4.55 4.69
C HIS A 65 -18.33 -4.55 4.16
N ARG A 66 -18.10 -3.97 3.05
CA ARG A 66 -16.89 -4.00 2.51
C ARG A 66 -15.94 -3.06 3.01
N ALA A 67 -16.14 -2.41 4.05
CA ALA A 67 -15.21 -1.50 4.61
C ALA A 67 -13.89 -2.14 4.96
N GLU A 68 -13.82 -3.42 4.87
CA GLU A 68 -12.60 -4.07 5.23
C GLU A 68 -11.47 -3.81 4.27
N ARG A 69 -11.67 -3.09 3.22
CA ARG A 69 -10.59 -2.79 2.32
C ARG A 69 -10.49 -1.31 2.03
N GLU A 70 -10.74 -0.48 2.98
CA GLU A 70 -10.64 0.95 2.78
C GLU A 70 -9.51 1.49 3.60
N PRO A 71 -8.67 2.36 3.09
CA PRO A 71 -8.63 2.77 1.70
C PRO A 71 -8.01 1.69 0.82
N ASP A 72 -8.30 1.71 -0.46
CA ASP A 72 -7.78 0.72 -1.37
C ASP A 72 -7.31 1.46 -2.60
N LEU A 73 -6.03 1.57 -2.81
CA LEU A 73 -5.49 2.36 -3.90
C LEU A 73 -4.62 1.51 -4.82
N ASN A 74 -4.78 1.72 -6.12
CA ASN A 74 -3.91 1.12 -7.10
C ASN A 74 -2.88 2.19 -7.49
N ILE A 75 -1.63 1.91 -7.29
CA ILE A 75 -0.57 2.90 -7.38
C ILE A 75 0.45 2.47 -8.42
N ARG A 76 0.92 3.42 -9.22
CA ARG A 76 1.95 3.13 -10.22
C ARG A 76 3.16 4.01 -9.99
N LEU A 77 4.33 3.41 -9.95
CA LEU A 77 5.57 4.12 -9.85
C LEU A 77 6.22 4.16 -11.22
N TYR A 78 6.76 5.31 -11.58
CA TYR A 78 7.54 5.48 -12.79
C TYR A 78 8.99 5.63 -12.36
N HIS A 79 9.78 4.60 -12.55
CA HIS A 79 11.12 4.57 -11.98
C HIS A 79 12.08 5.55 -12.64
N ASP A 80 11.95 5.73 -13.94
CA ASP A 80 12.82 6.65 -14.62
C ASP A 80 12.50 8.10 -14.29
N ALA A 81 11.24 8.43 -14.15
CA ALA A 81 10.83 9.78 -13.81
C ALA A 81 10.82 10.02 -12.30
N ARG A 82 10.89 8.96 -11.52
CA ARG A 82 10.83 9.03 -10.07
C ARG A 82 9.58 9.73 -9.60
N THR A 83 8.46 9.33 -10.17
CA THR A 83 7.16 9.85 -9.76
C THR A 83 6.23 8.69 -9.47
N CYS A 84 5.14 8.99 -8.80
CA CYS A 84 4.20 8.00 -8.36
C CYS A 84 2.80 8.58 -8.48
N GLU A 85 1.88 7.84 -9.00
CA GLU A 85 0.52 8.33 -9.11
C GLU A 85 -0.49 7.26 -8.79
N VAL A 86 -1.65 7.68 -8.33
CA VAL A 86 -2.75 6.78 -8.03
C VAL A 86 -3.52 6.60 -9.32
N MET A 87 -3.68 5.35 -9.74
CA MET A 87 -4.41 5.05 -10.96
C MET A 87 -5.90 4.87 -10.69
N SER A 88 -6.24 4.32 -9.55
CA SER A 88 -7.63 4.16 -9.16
C SER A 88 -7.69 4.01 -7.65
N GLY A 89 -8.82 4.23 -7.08
CA GLY A 89 -8.87 4.09 -5.64
C GLY A 89 -10.23 4.18 -5.03
N LEU A 90 -10.30 3.70 -3.80
CA LEU A 90 -11.46 3.79 -2.96
C LEU A 90 -11.00 4.44 -1.67
N LEU A 91 -11.55 5.59 -1.35
CA LEU A 91 -11.17 6.30 -0.14
C LEU A 91 -12.11 5.96 1.00
N PRO A 92 -11.69 6.17 2.22
CA PRO A 92 -12.53 5.88 3.37
C PRO A 92 -13.81 6.69 3.30
N GLY A 93 -14.89 6.08 3.64
CA GLY A 93 -16.17 6.76 3.63
C GLY A 93 -16.89 6.77 2.32
N CYS A 94 -16.25 6.31 1.26
CA CYS A 94 -16.90 6.24 -0.02
C CYS A 94 -17.51 4.88 -0.16
N SER A 95 -18.74 4.82 -0.52
CA SER A 95 -19.39 3.53 -0.60
C SER A 95 -19.26 2.89 -1.94
N SER A 96 -18.68 3.52 -2.88
CA SER A 96 -18.64 2.94 -4.20
C SER A 96 -17.40 2.11 -4.38
N GLU A 97 -17.34 1.42 -5.47
CA GLU A 97 -16.20 0.62 -5.75
C GLU A 97 -15.04 1.47 -6.19
N PRO A 98 -13.83 0.94 -6.16
CA PRO A 98 -12.68 1.69 -6.62
C PRO A 98 -12.86 2.15 -8.06
N ARG A 99 -12.57 3.38 -8.33
CA ARG A 99 -12.75 3.91 -9.66
C ARG A 99 -11.47 4.47 -10.20
N ARG A 100 -11.33 4.39 -11.50
CA ARG A 100 -10.17 4.94 -12.13
C ARG A 100 -10.21 6.44 -12.06
N VAL A 101 -9.05 7.04 -11.99
CA VAL A 101 -8.93 8.48 -11.99
C VAL A 101 -9.41 8.99 -13.33
N ARG A 102 -10.30 9.97 -13.31
CA ARG A 102 -10.87 10.46 -14.53
C ARG A 102 -10.33 11.81 -14.96
N ASP A 103 -9.91 12.62 -14.08
CA ASP A 103 -9.40 13.92 -14.47
C ASP A 103 -8.29 14.34 -13.50
N LEU A 104 -7.67 15.46 -13.81
CA LEU A 104 -6.52 15.90 -13.05
C LEU A 104 -6.87 16.29 -11.63
N ASN A 105 -8.05 16.82 -11.41
CA ASN A 105 -8.43 17.20 -10.07
C ASN A 105 -8.62 16.00 -9.18
N GLU A 106 -9.26 14.97 -9.71
CA GLU A 106 -9.45 13.76 -8.94
C GLU A 106 -8.12 13.10 -8.68
N GLY A 107 -7.25 13.07 -9.67
CA GLY A 107 -5.92 12.50 -9.49
C GLY A 107 -5.13 13.24 -8.44
N TRP A 108 -5.23 14.58 -8.45
CA TRP A 108 -4.48 15.36 -7.47
C TRP A 108 -4.99 15.08 -6.06
N ARG A 109 -6.30 14.98 -5.91
CA ARG A 109 -6.86 14.70 -4.58
C ARG A 109 -6.47 13.33 -4.08
N LEU A 110 -6.49 12.32 -4.94
CA LEU A 110 -6.07 10.99 -4.53
C LEU A 110 -4.59 10.96 -4.19
N ASN A 111 -3.78 11.69 -4.93
CA ASN A 111 -2.35 11.70 -4.64
C ASN A 111 -2.05 12.50 -3.37
N ARG A 112 -2.86 13.49 -3.03
CA ARG A 112 -2.71 14.18 -1.75
C ARG A 112 -3.09 13.25 -0.61
N PHE A 113 -4.13 12.46 -0.80
CA PHE A 113 -4.51 11.48 0.21
C PHE A 113 -3.38 10.46 0.37
N LEU A 114 -2.81 10.01 -0.75
CA LEU A 114 -1.73 9.04 -0.69
C LEU A 114 -0.55 9.59 0.10
N GLU A 115 -0.22 10.84 -0.11
CA GLU A 115 0.90 11.44 0.60
C GLU A 115 0.66 11.38 2.11
N ARG A 116 -0.52 11.74 2.55
CA ARG A 116 -0.81 11.71 3.98
C ARG A 116 -0.83 10.29 4.50
N TRP A 117 -1.39 9.39 3.75
CA TRP A 117 -1.51 8.01 4.19
C TRP A 117 -0.14 7.34 4.29
N LEU A 118 0.71 7.55 3.28
CA LEU A 118 2.04 6.97 3.32
C LEU A 118 2.83 7.54 4.50
N GLY A 119 2.72 8.83 4.74
CA GLY A 119 3.40 9.43 5.88
C GLY A 119 2.92 8.83 7.18
N TYR A 120 1.62 8.60 7.29
CA TYR A 120 1.07 8.02 8.49
C TYR A 120 1.57 6.57 8.64
N CYS A 121 1.56 5.79 7.59
CA CYS A 121 2.02 4.41 7.66
C CYS A 121 3.47 4.33 8.07
N LEU A 122 4.30 5.21 7.53
CA LEU A 122 5.71 5.22 7.91
C LEU A 122 5.89 5.56 9.39
N ARG A 123 5.12 6.51 9.88
CA ARG A 123 5.23 6.87 11.29
C ARG A 123 4.75 5.74 12.20
N GLN A 124 3.85 4.92 11.70
CA GLN A 124 3.37 3.79 12.49
C GLN A 124 4.29 2.58 12.41
N GLY A 125 5.32 2.64 11.61
CA GLY A 125 6.27 1.55 11.55
C GLY A 125 6.02 0.52 10.47
N HIS A 126 5.11 0.77 9.57
CA HIS A 126 4.87 -0.17 8.48
C HIS A 126 6.07 -0.22 7.53
N GLY A 127 6.29 -1.36 6.91
CA GLY A 127 7.33 -1.50 5.91
C GLY A 127 7.24 -2.81 5.19
N PHE A 128 7.70 -2.85 3.95
CA PHE A 128 7.68 -4.05 3.13
C PHE A 128 9.07 -4.28 2.53
N GLY A 129 9.41 -5.53 2.36
CA GLY A 129 10.64 -5.84 1.63
C GLY A 129 11.92 -5.48 2.33
N ARG A 130 11.89 -5.21 3.63
CA ARG A 130 13.08 -4.92 4.28
C ARG A 130 13.73 -6.16 4.56
N THR A 131 14.95 -6.26 4.29
CA THR A 131 15.64 -7.41 4.64
C THR A 131 15.91 -7.29 6.01
N HIS A 132 15.20 -7.79 6.81
CA HIS A 132 15.50 -7.78 8.06
C HIS A 132 16.40 -8.74 8.32
N GLN A 133 17.28 -8.50 8.91
CA GLN A 133 18.14 -9.28 9.46
C GLN A 133 17.49 -9.97 10.34
N HIS A 134 16.68 -10.43 10.26
CA HIS A 134 16.05 -11.20 10.78
C HIS A 134 16.24 -11.55 12.12
N ASP A 135 15.35 -11.54 12.75
CA ASP A 135 15.34 -11.88 13.94
C ASP A 135 14.99 -13.22 13.96
N PRO A 136 15.67 -14.01 14.43
CA PRO A 136 15.48 -15.39 14.49
C PRO A 136 14.19 -15.67 15.05
N VAL A 137 13.74 -14.90 15.86
CA VAL A 137 12.64 -15.18 16.49
C VAL A 137 11.59 -15.20 15.61
N ASP A 138 11.63 -14.48 14.69
CA ASP A 138 10.61 -14.40 13.91
C ASP A 138 10.45 -15.50 13.18
N ALA A 139 11.29 -16.23 13.17
CA ALA A 139 11.19 -17.27 12.43
C ALA A 139 10.08 -17.95 12.73
N HIS A 140 9.35 -17.65 13.37
CA HIS A 140 8.41 -18.17 13.76
C HIS A 140 7.60 -18.34 12.77
N PRO A 141 7.21 -19.10 12.63
CA PRO A 141 6.56 -19.44 11.66
C PRO A 141 5.56 -18.79 11.21
N VAL A 142 5.24 -18.79 11.37
CA VAL A 142 4.42 -18.31 11.03
C VAL A 142 4.09 -17.53 10.52
N GLY A 143 4.28 -17.25 10.48
CA GLY A 143 4.07 -16.40 10.03
C GLY A 143 3.53 -16.36 9.14
N ASP A 144 3.34 -16.72 8.91
CA ASP A 144 2.89 -16.74 8.15
C ASP A 144 2.44 -16.01 7.87
N ARG A 145 2.77 -15.47 7.97
CA ARG A 145 2.61 -14.65 7.75
C ARG A 145 2.14 -14.18 6.85
N VAL A 146 1.66 -14.34 6.58
CA VAL A 146 1.07 -14.13 5.57
C VAL A 146 -0.06 -13.40 5.84
N CYS A 147 -0.43 -12.51 5.15
CA CYS A 147 -1.55 -11.80 5.35
C CYS A 147 -2.59 -12.67 4.98
N PRO A 148 -3.31 -13.03 5.75
CA PRO A 148 -4.36 -13.97 5.45
C PRO A 148 -5.48 -13.35 4.68
#